data_fd39b9913fa16e44d69d4797f369f1b7
#
_entry.id   fd39b9913fa16e44d69d4797f369f1b7
#
_cell.length_a   1.000
_cell.length_b   1.000
_cell.length_c   1.000
_cell.angle_alpha   90.00
_cell.angle_beta   90.00
_cell.angle_gamma   90.00
#
_symmetry.space_group_name_H-M   'P 1'
#
loop_
_entity.id
_entity.type
_entity.pdbx_description
1 polymer ?
#
loop_
_entity_poly.entity_id
_entity_poly.type
_entity_poly.pdbx_seq_one_letter_code
_entity_poly.pdbx_strand_id
1 'polypeptide(L)'
;MAVAGKDLSLFRWSVYDPDDHNTTAKAIHTTRDFGFNDAKCDPQGRLWAGTVAPLEKDAVATEADAAGLYRLDSNLVVTKWASVFLSNGLAWSPDRRSFYYVDTHTRTIDEFDYHDESGAISNRRPLLNYTEAGLEDQVPDGMAIDVAGNLWVASFGRHQVLCLDPRTRRIVRRITIPAKNPTSVCWGGPDYSILFVTSGTLFMSQEEIDANPSSGRTFAVTGLGTKGLPAARFRVNFDKLRAQGVFV
;
A
#
# COMPACT_ATOMS: atom_id res chain seq x y z
N MET A 1 10.17 -11.48 0.13
CA MET A 1 10.17 -10.64 -1.08
C MET A 1 10.27 -9.20 -0.64
N ALA A 2 11.00 -8.39 -1.36
CA ALA A 2 11.03 -6.96 -1.16
C ALA A 2 10.72 -6.22 -2.46
N VAL A 3 10.21 -5.02 -2.29
CA VAL A 3 10.00 -4.04 -3.34
C VAL A 3 10.87 -2.85 -2.97
N ALA A 4 11.83 -2.51 -3.82
CA ALA A 4 12.74 -1.41 -3.55
C ALA A 4 13.17 -0.72 -4.85
N GLY A 5 13.03 0.61 -4.88
CA GLY A 5 13.37 1.40 -6.06
C GLY A 5 12.59 0.91 -7.29
N LYS A 6 13.31 0.53 -8.34
CA LYS A 6 12.72 0.03 -9.60
C LYS A 6 12.53 -1.48 -9.64
N ASP A 7 12.92 -2.21 -8.58
CA ASP A 7 12.98 -3.67 -8.60
C ASP A 7 11.92 -4.33 -7.72
N LEU A 8 11.28 -5.36 -8.27
CA LEU A 8 10.65 -6.44 -7.52
C LEU A 8 11.70 -7.53 -7.33
N SER A 9 12.18 -7.70 -6.10
CA SER A 9 13.25 -8.65 -5.81
C SER A 9 12.79 -9.73 -4.84
N LEU A 10 13.25 -10.94 -5.08
CA LEU A 10 13.12 -12.05 -4.16
C LEU A 10 14.45 -12.27 -3.47
N PHE A 11 14.43 -12.35 -2.14
CA PHE A 11 15.60 -12.67 -1.36
C PHE A 11 15.27 -13.64 -0.22
N ARG A 12 16.26 -14.40 0.20
CA ARG A 12 16.20 -15.22 1.39
C ARG A 12 16.71 -14.41 2.57
N TRP A 13 15.96 -14.38 3.65
CA TRP A 13 16.34 -13.70 4.87
C TRP A 13 16.03 -14.58 6.08
N SER A 14 16.96 -14.64 7.04
CA SER A 14 16.77 -15.33 8.31
C SER A 14 16.64 -14.29 9.43
N VAL A 15 15.57 -14.39 10.20
CA VAL A 15 15.40 -13.58 11.43
C VAL A 15 16.22 -14.11 12.61
N TYR A 16 16.80 -15.34 12.47
CA TYR A 16 17.54 -16.01 13.53
C TYR A 16 19.06 -15.85 13.39
N ASP A 17 19.53 -15.33 12.27
CA ASP A 17 20.94 -15.06 12.02
C ASP A 17 21.10 -13.67 11.42
N PRO A 18 21.22 -12.62 12.29
CA PRO A 18 21.41 -11.26 11.83
C PRO A 18 22.73 -11.04 11.09
N ASP A 19 23.70 -11.97 11.24
CA ASP A 19 25.01 -11.93 10.58
C ASP A 19 25.07 -12.77 9.30
N ASP A 20 23.95 -13.44 8.89
CA ASP A 20 23.84 -14.11 7.59
C ASP A 20 23.74 -13.09 6.45
N HIS A 21 24.90 -12.55 6.08
CA HIS A 21 25.05 -11.64 4.95
C HIS A 21 24.99 -12.34 3.57
N ASN A 22 24.77 -13.64 3.51
CA ASN A 22 24.59 -14.45 2.30
C ASN A 22 23.19 -14.29 1.67
N THR A 23 22.63 -13.09 1.75
CA THR A 23 21.33 -12.80 1.16
C THR A 23 21.47 -12.68 -0.36
N THR A 24 21.17 -13.73 -1.09
CA THR A 24 21.10 -13.65 -2.56
C THR A 24 19.77 -12.99 -2.93
N ALA A 25 19.82 -11.75 -3.40
CA ALA A 25 18.68 -11.07 -3.99
C ALA A 25 18.69 -11.28 -5.50
N LYS A 26 17.53 -11.64 -6.06
CA LYS A 26 17.33 -11.69 -7.51
C LYS A 26 16.15 -10.80 -7.89
N ALA A 27 16.40 -9.85 -8.80
CA ALA A 27 15.35 -9.06 -9.41
C ALA A 27 14.46 -9.98 -10.27
N ILE A 28 13.17 -9.98 -10.00
CA ILE A 28 12.13 -10.69 -10.76
C ILE A 28 11.63 -9.79 -11.90
N HIS A 29 11.49 -8.51 -11.61
CA HIS A 29 11.00 -7.51 -12.53
C HIS A 29 11.64 -6.17 -12.20
N THR A 30 12.04 -5.44 -13.23
CA THR A 30 12.58 -4.09 -13.13
C THR A 30 11.75 -3.17 -14.00
N THR A 31 11.22 -2.10 -13.41
CA THR A 31 10.56 -1.04 -14.19
C THR A 31 11.58 -0.14 -14.85
N ARG A 32 11.30 0.32 -16.07
CA ARG A 32 12.28 1.14 -16.83
C ARG A 32 12.41 2.54 -16.25
N ASP A 33 11.30 3.16 -15.89
CA ASP A 33 11.27 4.61 -15.68
C ASP A 33 10.87 5.03 -14.26
N PHE A 34 10.16 4.18 -13.50
CA PHE A 34 9.54 4.55 -12.24
C PHE A 34 9.85 3.56 -11.12
N GLY A 35 10.00 4.08 -9.89
CA GLY A 35 10.15 3.26 -8.69
C GLY A 35 8.82 2.65 -8.24
N PHE A 36 8.89 1.49 -7.58
CA PHE A 36 7.75 0.95 -6.84
C PHE A 36 7.50 1.79 -5.58
N ASN A 37 6.23 1.94 -5.22
CA ASN A 37 5.80 2.61 -3.99
C ASN A 37 5.11 1.64 -3.04
N ASP A 38 3.78 1.52 -3.06
CA ASP A 38 3.06 0.61 -2.16
C ASP A 38 2.84 -0.78 -2.79
N ALA A 39 2.83 -1.79 -1.93
CA ALA A 39 2.65 -3.17 -2.34
C ALA A 39 1.97 -4.00 -1.24
N LYS A 40 1.11 -4.95 -1.66
CA LYS A 40 0.44 -5.87 -0.75
C LYS A 40 0.07 -7.18 -1.45
N CYS A 41 0.07 -8.27 -0.71
CA CYS A 41 -0.43 -9.53 -1.23
C CYS A 41 -1.96 -9.59 -1.16
N ASP A 42 -2.58 -10.11 -2.22
CA ASP A 42 -3.99 -10.43 -2.23
C ASP A 42 -4.31 -11.70 -1.41
N PRO A 43 -5.59 -12.00 -1.14
CA PRO A 43 -5.96 -13.16 -0.34
C PRO A 43 -5.48 -14.52 -0.89
N GLN A 44 -5.16 -14.61 -2.18
CA GLN A 44 -4.60 -15.80 -2.82
C GLN A 44 -3.08 -15.85 -2.81
N GLY A 45 -2.42 -14.79 -2.29
CA GLY A 45 -0.97 -14.69 -2.17
C GLY A 45 -0.26 -14.25 -3.45
N ARG A 46 -0.94 -13.54 -4.35
CA ARG A 46 -0.30 -12.82 -5.46
C ARG A 46 0.13 -11.45 -4.95
N LEU A 47 1.34 -11.00 -5.30
CA LEU A 47 1.81 -9.67 -4.93
C LEU A 47 1.28 -8.63 -5.92
N TRP A 48 0.62 -7.63 -5.38
CA TRP A 48 0.28 -6.42 -6.11
C TRP A 48 1.23 -5.31 -5.68
N ALA A 49 1.80 -4.61 -6.65
CA ALA A 49 2.75 -3.53 -6.41
C ALA A 49 2.55 -2.46 -7.48
N GLY A 50 2.49 -1.22 -7.05
CA GLY A 50 2.36 -0.12 -7.98
C GLY A 50 3.55 0.81 -7.96
N THR A 51 3.76 1.51 -9.07
CA THR A 51 4.85 2.46 -9.24
C THR A 51 4.40 3.89 -9.04
N VAL A 52 5.36 4.80 -8.93
CA VAL A 52 5.15 6.24 -8.82
C VAL A 52 5.85 6.95 -9.97
N ALA A 53 5.13 7.84 -10.65
CA ALA A 53 5.74 8.76 -11.60
C ALA A 53 6.68 9.74 -10.88
N PRO A 54 7.71 10.29 -11.55
CA PRO A 54 8.62 11.24 -10.93
C PRO A 54 7.86 12.42 -10.29
N LEU A 55 8.13 12.66 -9.01
CA LEU A 55 7.56 13.78 -8.26
C LEU A 55 8.42 15.04 -8.46
N GLU A 56 8.66 15.46 -9.69
CA GLU A 56 9.33 16.74 -9.94
C GLU A 56 8.39 17.90 -9.66
N LYS A 57 8.90 18.95 -8.99
CA LYS A 57 8.12 20.11 -8.56
C LYS A 57 7.38 20.82 -9.72
N ASP A 58 7.87 20.66 -10.95
CA ASP A 58 7.37 21.33 -12.14
C ASP A 58 6.90 20.36 -13.24
N ALA A 59 7.05 19.05 -13.04
CA ALA A 59 6.49 18.08 -13.95
C ALA A 59 4.99 17.98 -13.68
N VAL A 60 4.22 18.76 -14.39
CA VAL A 60 2.87 18.31 -14.76
C VAL A 60 3.11 16.98 -15.46
N ALA A 61 2.82 15.87 -14.78
CA ALA A 61 2.89 14.54 -15.39
C ALA A 61 1.93 14.57 -16.58
N THR A 62 2.46 14.89 -17.75
CA THR A 62 1.69 15.10 -18.99
C THR A 62 1.27 13.77 -19.61
N GLU A 63 1.67 12.65 -19.01
CA GLU A 63 1.27 11.31 -19.46
C GLU A 63 0.56 10.57 -18.32
N ALA A 64 -0.75 10.55 -18.40
CA ALA A 64 -1.66 9.84 -17.49
C ALA A 64 -1.39 8.32 -17.38
N ASP A 65 -0.43 7.79 -18.15
CA ASP A 65 -0.13 6.37 -18.28
C ASP A 65 1.29 5.98 -17.87
N ALA A 66 2.02 6.89 -17.23
CA ALA A 66 3.43 6.71 -16.98
C ALA A 66 3.75 5.60 -15.98
N ALA A 67 3.03 5.53 -14.85
CA ALA A 67 3.21 4.49 -13.83
C ALA A 67 2.22 3.33 -14.00
N GLY A 68 2.34 2.29 -13.21
CA GLY A 68 1.49 1.10 -13.33
C GLY A 68 1.20 0.41 -12.02
N LEU A 69 0.03 -0.22 -11.96
CA LEU A 69 -0.29 -1.23 -10.97
C LEU A 69 -0.01 -2.60 -11.57
N TYR A 70 0.89 -3.35 -10.95
CA TYR A 70 1.36 -4.65 -11.39
C TYR A 70 0.95 -5.75 -10.42
N ARG A 71 0.76 -6.95 -10.95
CA ARG A 71 0.56 -8.16 -10.16
C ARG A 71 1.61 -9.20 -10.54
N LEU A 72 2.27 -9.75 -9.53
CA LEU A 72 3.17 -10.88 -9.64
C LEU A 72 2.45 -12.13 -9.10
N ASP A 73 2.35 -13.17 -9.91
CA ASP A 73 1.74 -14.44 -9.52
C ASP A 73 2.78 -15.44 -8.96
N SER A 74 2.29 -16.61 -8.55
CA SER A 74 3.12 -17.68 -7.99
C SER A 74 4.13 -18.29 -8.98
N ASN A 75 3.90 -18.11 -10.29
CA ASN A 75 4.79 -18.57 -11.35
C ASN A 75 5.80 -17.51 -11.78
N LEU A 76 5.87 -16.40 -11.04
CA LEU A 76 6.74 -15.26 -11.30
C LEU A 76 6.40 -14.49 -12.59
N VAL A 77 5.15 -14.57 -13.03
CA VAL A 77 4.65 -13.79 -14.16
C VAL A 77 4.14 -12.44 -13.63
N VAL A 78 4.67 -11.35 -14.21
CA VAL A 78 4.26 -9.99 -13.92
C VAL A 78 3.28 -9.50 -14.99
N THR A 79 2.14 -8.96 -14.54
CA THR A 79 1.10 -8.41 -15.40
C THR A 79 0.79 -6.99 -14.98
N LYS A 80 0.79 -6.01 -15.90
CA LYS A 80 0.26 -4.65 -15.65
C LYS A 80 -1.26 -4.68 -15.77
N TRP A 81 -1.94 -4.20 -14.73
CA TRP A 81 -3.39 -4.21 -14.61
C TRP A 81 -4.04 -2.85 -14.80
N ALA A 82 -3.35 -1.79 -14.43
CA ALA A 82 -3.84 -0.43 -14.59
C ALA A 82 -2.69 0.55 -14.80
N SER A 83 -2.99 1.66 -15.45
CA SER A 83 -2.15 2.85 -15.46
C SER A 83 -2.52 3.73 -14.28
N VAL A 84 -1.52 4.29 -13.61
CA VAL A 84 -1.68 5.08 -12.37
C VAL A 84 -0.64 6.20 -12.35
N PHE A 85 -0.79 7.15 -11.42
CA PHE A 85 0.20 8.21 -11.20
C PHE A 85 1.07 7.95 -9.97
N LEU A 86 0.43 7.76 -8.82
CA LEU A 86 1.09 7.56 -7.54
C LEU A 86 0.33 6.45 -6.81
N SER A 87 0.79 5.22 -7.06
CA SER A 87 0.20 4.04 -6.43
C SER A 87 0.41 4.06 -4.93
N ASN A 88 -0.66 3.91 -4.18
CA ASN A 88 -0.68 3.81 -2.74
C ASN A 88 -1.61 2.70 -2.27
N GLY A 89 -2.29 2.87 -1.16
CA GLY A 89 -3.02 1.89 -0.39
C GLY A 89 -3.78 0.83 -1.18
N LEU A 90 -3.62 -0.43 -0.77
CA LEU A 90 -4.30 -1.59 -1.35
C LEU A 90 -5.01 -2.37 -0.24
N ALA A 91 -6.25 -2.78 -0.47
CA ALA A 91 -6.98 -3.67 0.44
C ALA A 91 -7.99 -4.52 -0.32
N TRP A 92 -8.31 -5.70 0.23
CA TRP A 92 -9.35 -6.59 -0.29
C TRP A 92 -10.44 -6.77 0.75
N SER A 93 -11.69 -6.75 0.32
CA SER A 93 -12.83 -6.98 1.22
C SER A 93 -12.75 -8.37 1.88
N PRO A 94 -13.28 -8.54 3.10
CA PRO A 94 -13.28 -9.84 3.79
C PRO A 94 -13.97 -10.96 3.00
N ASP A 95 -14.99 -10.63 2.20
CA ASP A 95 -15.71 -11.55 1.32
C ASP A 95 -15.00 -11.82 -0.02
N ARG A 96 -13.84 -11.14 -0.26
CA ARG A 96 -12.98 -11.26 -1.44
C ARG A 96 -13.67 -10.93 -2.77
N ARG A 97 -14.62 -10.00 -2.75
CA ARG A 97 -15.34 -9.54 -3.95
C ARG A 97 -14.96 -8.16 -4.39
N SER A 98 -14.37 -7.34 -3.51
CA SER A 98 -13.92 -5.99 -3.82
C SER A 98 -12.43 -5.84 -3.58
N PHE A 99 -11.79 -5.09 -4.45
CA PHE A 99 -10.44 -4.56 -4.28
C PHE A 99 -10.53 -3.06 -4.16
N TYR A 100 -9.95 -2.52 -3.09
CA TYR A 100 -9.87 -1.09 -2.83
C TYR A 100 -8.47 -0.60 -3.11
N TYR A 101 -8.38 0.55 -3.77
CA TYR A 101 -7.12 1.06 -4.27
C TYR A 101 -7.04 2.58 -4.14
N VAL A 102 -5.85 3.08 -3.81
CA VAL A 102 -5.53 4.51 -3.77
C VAL A 102 -4.57 4.86 -4.90
N ASP A 103 -4.98 5.78 -5.76
CA ASP A 103 -4.08 6.59 -6.57
C ASP A 103 -4.07 8.00 -5.97
N THR A 104 -3.02 8.35 -5.26
CA THR A 104 -2.96 9.60 -4.49
C THR A 104 -3.16 10.84 -5.36
N HIS A 105 -2.68 10.81 -6.60
CA HIS A 105 -2.80 11.95 -7.52
C HIS A 105 -4.25 12.24 -7.89
N THR A 106 -5.08 11.22 -8.07
CA THR A 106 -6.51 11.39 -8.36
C THR A 106 -7.31 11.82 -7.14
N ARG A 107 -6.71 11.74 -5.93
CA ARG A 107 -7.33 12.07 -4.64
C ARG A 107 -8.56 11.20 -4.36
N THR A 108 -8.60 9.98 -4.91
CA THR A 108 -9.69 9.04 -4.73
C THR A 108 -9.22 7.75 -4.05
N ILE A 109 -10.15 7.17 -3.30
CA ILE A 109 -10.13 5.75 -2.98
C ILE A 109 -11.10 5.11 -3.96
N ASP A 110 -10.61 4.18 -4.77
CA ASP A 110 -11.40 3.50 -5.77
C ASP A 110 -11.76 2.08 -5.31
N GLU A 111 -12.89 1.60 -5.79
CA GLU A 111 -13.33 0.23 -5.65
C GLU A 111 -13.34 -0.44 -7.02
N PHE A 112 -12.87 -1.69 -7.07
CA PHE A 112 -12.96 -2.59 -8.21
C PHE A 112 -13.74 -3.84 -7.82
N ASP A 113 -14.45 -4.43 -8.76
CA ASP A 113 -14.88 -5.81 -8.62
C ASP A 113 -13.64 -6.71 -8.67
N TYR A 114 -13.55 -7.65 -7.74
CA TYR A 114 -12.41 -8.55 -7.63
C TYR A 114 -12.86 -9.99 -7.79
N HIS A 115 -12.18 -10.73 -8.64
CA HIS A 115 -12.40 -12.15 -8.84
C HIS A 115 -11.30 -12.94 -8.13
N ASP A 116 -11.61 -13.49 -6.96
CA ASP A 116 -10.62 -14.10 -6.03
C ASP A 116 -9.77 -15.19 -6.68
N GLU A 117 -10.39 -16.07 -7.46
CA GLU A 117 -9.71 -17.23 -8.06
C GLU A 117 -8.67 -16.80 -9.11
N SER A 118 -9.02 -15.92 -10.03
CA SER A 118 -8.12 -15.43 -11.10
C SER A 118 -7.28 -14.23 -10.69
N GLY A 119 -7.72 -13.47 -9.66
CA GLY A 119 -7.17 -12.17 -9.29
C GLY A 119 -7.45 -11.08 -10.32
N ALA A 120 -8.45 -11.25 -11.18
CA ALA A 120 -8.85 -10.20 -12.09
C ALA A 120 -9.57 -9.07 -11.35
N ILE A 121 -9.36 -7.85 -11.82
CA ILE A 121 -10.06 -6.65 -11.36
C ILE A 121 -10.81 -6.00 -12.53
N SER A 122 -11.98 -5.44 -12.25
CA SER A 122 -12.83 -4.77 -13.26
C SER A 122 -13.70 -3.71 -12.62
N ASN A 123 -14.45 -2.95 -13.43
CA ASN A 123 -15.46 -1.99 -12.98
C ASN A 123 -14.92 -0.97 -11.95
N ARG A 124 -13.79 -0.31 -12.27
CA ARG A 124 -13.23 0.77 -11.44
C ARG A 124 -14.26 1.86 -11.21
N ARG A 125 -14.49 2.22 -9.96
CA ARG A 125 -15.41 3.27 -9.55
C ARG A 125 -14.93 4.00 -8.30
N PRO A 126 -15.12 5.32 -8.18
CA PRO A 126 -14.73 6.03 -6.98
C PRO A 126 -15.60 5.59 -5.80
N LEU A 127 -14.95 5.24 -4.69
CA LEU A 127 -15.58 4.95 -3.40
C LEU A 127 -15.69 6.23 -2.56
N LEU A 128 -14.60 7.00 -2.50
CA LEU A 128 -14.51 8.29 -1.82
C LEU A 128 -13.62 9.23 -2.64
N ASN A 129 -14.12 10.41 -2.95
CA ASN A 129 -13.34 11.50 -3.52
C ASN A 129 -13.01 12.50 -2.38
N TYR A 130 -11.74 12.73 -2.11
CA TYR A 130 -11.28 13.60 -1.02
C TYR A 130 -11.70 15.07 -1.23
N THR A 131 -11.67 15.56 -2.45
CA THR A 131 -12.11 16.93 -2.77
C THR A 131 -13.63 17.09 -2.52
N GLU A 132 -14.44 16.17 -3.01
CA GLU A 132 -15.89 16.21 -2.80
C GLU A 132 -16.30 15.99 -1.33
N ALA A 133 -15.44 15.34 -0.55
CA ALA A 133 -15.64 15.10 0.88
C ALA A 133 -15.15 16.23 1.78
N GLY A 134 -14.69 17.37 1.23
CA GLY A 134 -14.15 18.50 1.99
C GLY A 134 -12.79 18.20 2.64
N LEU A 135 -11.94 17.42 1.96
CA LEU A 135 -10.63 16.99 2.41
C LEU A 135 -9.51 17.51 1.48
N GLU A 136 -9.64 18.76 1.00
CA GLU A 136 -8.77 19.34 -0.02
C GLU A 136 -7.31 19.53 0.44
N ASP A 137 -7.09 19.64 1.74
CA ASP A 137 -5.77 19.89 2.34
C ASP A 137 -5.00 18.62 2.71
N GLN A 138 -5.47 17.48 2.25
CA GLN A 138 -4.89 16.17 2.51
C GLN A 138 -5.10 15.23 1.32
N VAL A 139 -4.31 14.16 1.26
CA VAL A 139 -4.45 13.14 0.24
C VAL A 139 -4.46 11.73 0.85
N PRO A 140 -5.17 10.76 0.25
CA PRO A 140 -5.12 9.37 0.69
C PRO A 140 -3.74 8.77 0.37
N ASP A 141 -3.21 7.97 1.32
CA ASP A 141 -1.92 7.30 1.21
C ASP A 141 -2.09 5.79 1.50
N GLY A 142 -1.26 5.17 2.30
CA GLY A 142 -1.36 3.75 2.61
C GLY A 142 -2.66 3.38 3.35
N MET A 143 -3.12 2.15 3.14
CA MET A 143 -4.43 1.69 3.60
C MET A 143 -4.39 0.27 4.16
N ALA A 144 -5.22 -0.01 5.18
CA ALA A 144 -5.50 -1.35 5.68
C ALA A 144 -7.02 -1.55 5.85
N ILE A 145 -7.44 -2.80 6.04
CA ILE A 145 -8.84 -3.15 6.25
C ILE A 145 -9.01 -3.89 7.58
N ASP A 146 -10.14 -3.69 8.26
CA ASP A 146 -10.48 -4.41 9.48
C ASP A 146 -11.41 -5.62 9.21
N VAL A 147 -11.64 -6.42 10.23
CA VAL A 147 -12.52 -7.62 10.15
C VAL A 147 -13.97 -7.28 9.83
N ALA A 148 -14.42 -6.04 10.09
CA ALA A 148 -15.76 -5.56 9.75
C ALA A 148 -15.84 -5.03 8.31
N GLY A 149 -14.71 -4.95 7.62
CA GLY A 149 -14.61 -4.47 6.24
C GLY A 149 -14.45 -2.95 6.14
N ASN A 150 -14.16 -2.23 7.23
CA ASN A 150 -13.86 -0.81 7.17
C ASN A 150 -12.42 -0.58 6.72
N LEU A 151 -12.21 0.42 5.89
CA LEU A 151 -10.91 0.85 5.41
C LEU A 151 -10.31 1.87 6.37
N TRP A 152 -9.06 1.63 6.76
CA TRP A 152 -8.26 2.55 7.57
C TRP A 152 -7.21 3.15 6.66
N VAL A 153 -7.28 4.46 6.44
CA VAL A 153 -6.51 5.17 5.42
C VAL A 153 -5.67 6.26 6.06
N ALA A 154 -4.37 6.22 5.87
CA ALA A 154 -3.50 7.32 6.23
C ALA A 154 -3.85 8.55 5.37
N SER A 155 -4.06 9.70 6.01
CA SER A 155 -4.33 10.96 5.34
C SER A 155 -3.11 11.86 5.43
N PHE A 156 -2.31 11.87 4.37
CA PHE A 156 -1.10 12.66 4.30
C PHE A 156 -1.44 14.17 4.32
N GLY A 157 -0.75 14.93 5.16
CA GLY A 157 -0.92 16.38 5.31
C GLY A 157 -1.75 16.82 6.53
N ARG A 158 -2.49 15.94 7.20
CA ARG A 158 -3.53 16.37 8.18
C ARG A 158 -3.57 15.63 9.50
N HIS A 159 -2.46 15.07 9.96
CA HIS A 159 -2.36 14.46 11.31
C HIS A 159 -3.41 13.39 11.59
N GLN A 160 -3.92 12.66 10.60
CA GLN A 160 -5.02 11.74 10.86
C GLN A 160 -4.99 10.45 10.03
N VAL A 161 -5.65 9.44 10.58
CA VAL A 161 -6.09 8.25 9.88
C VAL A 161 -7.62 8.27 9.83
N LEU A 162 -8.18 8.04 8.66
CA LEU A 162 -9.62 7.95 8.43
C LEU A 162 -10.06 6.49 8.48
N CYS A 163 -11.19 6.22 9.13
CA CYS A 163 -11.90 4.96 9.02
C CYS A 163 -13.13 5.17 8.13
N LEU A 164 -13.18 4.50 6.99
CA LEU A 164 -14.23 4.58 5.98
C LEU A 164 -15.02 3.26 5.96
N ASP A 165 -16.35 3.33 6.06
CA ASP A 165 -17.23 2.18 5.75
C ASP A 165 -17.54 2.17 4.24
N PRO A 166 -17.04 1.18 3.48
CA PRO A 166 -17.27 1.13 2.03
C PRO A 166 -18.73 0.94 1.64
N ARG A 167 -19.52 0.28 2.48
CA ARG A 167 -20.95 0.00 2.20
C ARG A 167 -21.79 1.26 2.22
N THR A 168 -21.50 2.16 3.17
CA THR A 168 -22.21 3.44 3.31
C THR A 168 -21.48 4.60 2.62
N ARG A 169 -20.21 4.38 2.21
CA ARG A 169 -19.30 5.40 1.64
C ARG A 169 -19.08 6.58 2.58
N ARG A 170 -19.09 6.32 3.91
CA ARG A 170 -18.96 7.35 4.93
C ARG A 170 -17.72 7.16 5.77
N ILE A 171 -17.09 8.28 6.10
CA ILE A 171 -16.06 8.31 7.14
C ILE A 171 -16.76 8.15 8.49
N VAL A 172 -16.54 7.01 9.15
CA VAL A 172 -17.18 6.66 10.40
C VAL A 172 -16.33 7.00 11.62
N ARG A 173 -15.01 7.20 11.43
CA ARG A 173 -14.10 7.57 12.52
C ARG A 173 -12.90 8.32 11.98
N ARG A 174 -12.33 9.21 12.80
CA ARG A 174 -11.07 9.92 12.57
C ARG A 174 -10.16 9.70 13.77
N ILE A 175 -8.89 9.35 13.53
CA ILE A 175 -7.87 9.17 14.56
C ILE A 175 -6.81 10.24 14.35
N THR A 176 -6.59 11.07 15.35
CA THR A 176 -5.50 12.05 15.32
C THR A 176 -4.17 11.37 15.62
N ILE A 177 -3.18 11.63 14.79
CA ILE A 177 -1.80 11.16 14.92
C ILE A 177 -0.89 12.37 15.23
N PRO A 178 0.03 12.29 16.19
CA PRO A 178 0.88 13.41 16.55
C PRO A 178 2.06 13.61 15.55
N ALA A 179 1.74 13.50 14.25
CA ALA A 179 2.64 13.74 13.13
C ALA A 179 1.84 14.30 11.95
N LYS A 180 2.39 15.31 11.26
CA LYS A 180 1.66 16.00 10.18
C LYS A 180 1.28 15.06 9.04
N ASN A 181 2.21 14.19 8.64
CA ASN A 181 2.11 13.34 7.46
C ASN A 181 2.06 11.85 7.83
N PRO A 182 0.92 11.29 8.28
CA PRO A 182 0.74 9.83 8.29
C PRO A 182 0.87 9.30 6.86
N THR A 183 1.69 8.25 6.66
CA THR A 183 2.00 7.72 5.33
C THR A 183 1.38 6.36 5.07
N SER A 184 1.35 5.47 6.07
CA SER A 184 0.75 4.16 5.87
C SER A 184 0.23 3.59 7.18
N VAL A 185 -0.59 2.56 7.07
CA VAL A 185 -1.18 1.85 8.21
C VAL A 185 -1.14 0.34 8.00
N CYS A 186 -0.89 -0.40 9.08
CA CYS A 186 -1.06 -1.85 9.08
C CYS A 186 -1.54 -2.36 10.44
N TRP A 187 -2.31 -3.43 10.40
CA TRP A 187 -2.73 -4.13 11.60
C TRP A 187 -1.64 -5.11 12.07
N GLY A 188 -1.43 -5.18 13.37
CA GLY A 188 -0.44 -6.06 13.97
C GLY A 188 -0.72 -6.32 15.44
N GLY A 189 0.32 -6.79 16.15
CA GLY A 189 0.19 -7.31 17.50
C GLY A 189 -0.24 -8.79 17.50
N PRO A 190 -0.31 -9.44 18.69
CA PRO A 190 -0.58 -10.87 18.80
C PRO A 190 -1.93 -11.29 18.20
N ASP A 191 -2.92 -10.40 18.22
CA ASP A 191 -4.30 -10.65 17.78
C ASP A 191 -4.77 -9.66 16.70
N TYR A 192 -3.84 -8.90 16.10
CA TYR A 192 -4.12 -7.84 15.11
C TYR A 192 -4.99 -6.69 15.63
N SER A 193 -5.00 -6.41 16.94
CA SER A 193 -5.78 -5.33 17.55
C SER A 193 -5.05 -3.98 17.59
N ILE A 194 -3.78 -3.93 17.19
CA ILE A 194 -2.96 -2.73 17.16
C ILE A 194 -2.88 -2.23 15.72
N LEU A 195 -3.26 -0.97 15.51
CA LEU A 195 -3.04 -0.29 14.22
C LEU A 195 -1.71 0.46 14.29
N PHE A 196 -0.72 0.00 13.56
CA PHE A 196 0.54 0.71 13.40
C PHE A 196 0.39 1.74 12.29
N VAL A 197 0.87 2.97 12.56
CA VAL A 197 0.79 4.10 11.64
C VAL A 197 2.20 4.64 11.43
N THR A 198 2.69 4.65 10.21
CA THR A 198 3.94 5.30 9.85
C THR A 198 3.72 6.77 9.50
N SER A 199 4.74 7.58 9.62
CA SER A 199 4.70 9.00 9.23
C SER A 199 6.02 9.43 8.58
N GLY A 200 5.98 10.54 7.83
CA GLY A 200 7.13 11.07 7.13
C GLY A 200 7.28 12.59 7.29
N THR A 201 8.42 13.10 6.83
CA THR A 201 8.74 14.55 6.78
C THR A 201 8.78 15.08 5.34
N LEU A 202 8.40 14.27 4.37
CA LEU A 202 8.39 14.65 2.96
C LEU A 202 7.53 15.91 2.75
N PHE A 203 8.02 16.86 1.98
CA PHE A 203 7.39 18.16 1.71
C PHE A 203 7.20 19.08 2.93
N MET A 204 7.82 18.79 4.07
CA MET A 204 7.83 19.67 5.23
C MET A 204 9.04 20.61 5.18
N SER A 205 8.82 21.89 5.54
CA SER A 205 9.91 22.81 5.82
C SER A 205 10.59 22.46 7.16
N GLN A 206 11.78 23.01 7.41
CA GLN A 206 12.45 22.80 8.70
C GLN A 206 11.60 23.32 9.87
N GLU A 207 10.93 24.46 9.72
CA GLU A 207 10.02 25.01 10.73
C GLU A 207 8.84 24.06 11.02
N GLU A 208 8.28 23.44 9.99
CA GLU A 208 7.21 22.45 10.15
C GLU A 208 7.71 21.18 10.84
N ILE A 209 8.95 20.73 10.56
CA ILE A 209 9.57 19.58 11.23
C ILE A 209 9.77 19.90 12.72
N ASP A 210 10.28 21.07 13.04
CA ASP A 210 10.52 21.52 14.41
C ASP A 210 9.20 21.64 15.19
N ALA A 211 8.13 22.11 14.54
CA ALA A 211 6.79 22.18 15.12
C ALA A 211 6.10 20.80 15.26
N ASN A 212 6.59 19.79 14.54
CA ASN A 212 6.04 18.43 14.54
C ASN A 212 7.13 17.38 14.86
N PRO A 213 7.71 17.37 16.06
CA PRO A 213 8.89 16.58 16.38
C PRO A 213 8.65 15.06 16.38
N SER A 214 7.41 14.63 16.25
CA SER A 214 7.04 13.21 16.12
C SER A 214 6.92 12.76 14.68
N SER A 215 7.05 13.64 13.68
CA SER A 215 7.06 13.26 12.27
C SER A 215 8.26 12.37 11.94
N GLY A 216 8.05 11.37 11.09
CA GLY A 216 9.05 10.33 10.80
C GLY A 216 9.03 9.14 11.76
N ARG A 217 8.17 9.15 12.77
CA ARG A 217 8.01 8.03 13.73
C ARG A 217 6.90 7.08 13.30
N THR A 218 6.91 5.89 13.90
CA THR A 218 5.81 4.92 13.82
C THR A 218 5.03 4.95 15.13
N PHE A 219 3.70 4.94 15.03
CA PHE A 219 2.78 4.98 16.17
C PHE A 219 2.03 3.66 16.27
N ALA A 220 1.76 3.21 17.49
CA ALA A 220 0.90 2.08 17.79
C ALA A 220 -0.41 2.63 18.39
N VAL A 221 -1.52 2.45 17.68
CA VAL A 221 -2.85 2.88 18.10
C VAL A 221 -3.63 1.68 18.61
N THR A 222 -4.07 1.75 19.85
CA THR A 222 -4.81 0.68 20.55
C THR A 222 -6.21 1.15 20.96
N GLY A 223 -7.04 0.26 21.47
CA GLY A 223 -8.39 0.61 21.97
C GLY A 223 -9.38 0.98 20.89
N LEU A 224 -9.18 0.50 19.65
CA LEU A 224 -10.02 0.84 18.51
C LEU A 224 -11.37 0.10 18.51
N GLY A 225 -11.51 -0.98 19.29
CA GLY A 225 -12.73 -1.80 19.35
C GLY A 225 -12.91 -2.70 18.12
N THR A 226 -11.89 -2.80 17.28
CA THR A 226 -11.82 -3.66 16.10
C THR A 226 -10.41 -4.21 15.94
N LYS A 227 -10.21 -5.11 14.97
CA LYS A 227 -8.92 -5.69 14.64
C LYS A 227 -8.80 -5.92 13.15
N GLY A 228 -7.57 -6.05 12.68
CA GLY A 228 -7.28 -6.36 11.29
C GLY A 228 -7.43 -7.83 10.94
N LEU A 229 -7.31 -8.11 9.65
CA LEU A 229 -7.14 -9.45 9.12
C LEU A 229 -5.65 -9.84 9.13
N PRO A 230 -5.31 -11.13 9.30
CA PRO A 230 -3.95 -11.60 9.08
C PRO A 230 -3.45 -11.21 7.69
N ALA A 231 -2.21 -10.70 7.62
CA ALA A 231 -1.60 -10.35 6.35
C ALA A 231 -1.44 -11.59 5.45
N ALA A 232 -1.87 -11.49 4.21
CA ALA A 232 -1.63 -12.53 3.22
C ALA A 232 -0.12 -12.61 2.89
N ARG A 233 0.38 -13.83 2.70
CA ARG A 233 1.77 -14.07 2.35
C ARG A 233 1.89 -14.34 0.86
N PHE A 234 2.95 -13.84 0.24
CA PHE A 234 3.24 -14.18 -1.16
C PHE A 234 3.43 -15.70 -1.29
N ARG A 235 2.70 -16.28 -2.22
CA ARG A 235 2.82 -17.70 -2.58
C ARG A 235 3.68 -17.80 -3.83
N VAL A 236 4.74 -18.60 -3.76
CA VAL A 236 5.66 -18.81 -4.87
C VAL A 236 5.73 -20.29 -5.23
N ASN A 237 5.83 -20.57 -6.52
CA ASN A 237 6.12 -21.90 -7.03
C ASN A 237 7.63 -22.15 -6.94
N PHE A 238 8.06 -22.96 -5.96
CA PHE A 238 9.48 -23.24 -5.72
C PHE A 238 10.16 -23.94 -6.89
N ASP A 239 9.46 -24.76 -7.67
CA ASP A 239 10.04 -25.40 -8.84
C ASP A 239 10.38 -24.39 -9.94
N LYS A 240 9.55 -23.36 -10.09
CA LYS A 240 9.86 -22.23 -10.98
C LYS A 240 11.07 -21.43 -10.50
N LEU A 241 11.20 -21.21 -9.18
CA LEU A 241 12.38 -20.54 -8.62
C LEU A 241 13.66 -21.30 -8.90
N ARG A 242 13.66 -22.62 -8.64
CA ARG A 242 14.81 -23.50 -8.92
C ARG A 242 15.17 -23.51 -10.40
N ALA A 243 14.17 -23.62 -11.28
CA ALA A 243 14.38 -23.59 -12.72
C ALA A 243 14.99 -22.26 -13.23
N GLN A 244 14.78 -21.17 -12.51
CA GLN A 244 15.37 -19.88 -12.80
C GLN A 244 16.71 -19.62 -12.08
N GLY A 245 17.23 -20.60 -11.34
CA GLY A 245 18.49 -20.49 -10.58
C GLY A 245 18.42 -19.47 -9.44
N VAL A 246 17.24 -19.26 -8.86
CA VAL A 246 17.05 -18.26 -7.79
C VAL A 246 17.48 -18.79 -6.43
N PHE A 247 17.43 -20.10 -6.21
CA PHE A 247 17.95 -20.80 -5.03
C PHE A 247 18.43 -22.19 -5.46
N VAL A 248 19.65 -22.51 -5.11
CA VAL A 248 20.23 -23.86 -5.22
C VAL A 248 20.17 -24.52 -3.85
#